data_7bd2a0f489cab22d9d6cdb7b387fc048
#
_entry.id   7bd2a0f489cab22d9d6cdb7b387fc048
#
_cell.length_a   1.000
_cell.length_b   1.000
_cell.length_c   1.000
_cell.angle_alpha   90.00
_cell.angle_beta   90.00
_cell.angle_gamma   90.00
#
_symmetry.space_group_name_H-M   'P 1'
#
loop_
_entity.id
_entity.type
_entity.pdbx_description
1 polymer ?
#
loop_
_entity_poly.entity_id
_entity_poly.type
_entity_poly.pdbx_seq_one_letter_code
_entity_poly.pdbx_strand_id
1 'polypeptide(L)'
;MVIISKAIIRDFIILHDDAEGSLENWYELTANADWKNFNEMKNTFNSVDAVGNDRYVFNIKGNNYRLIALIVFRVRTVFILFIGTHREYDKINASAVVFKK
;
A
#
# COMPACT_ATOMS: atom_id res chain seq x y z
N MET A 1 -12.47 1.69 -2.75
CA MET A 1 -11.80 0.41 -3.03
C MET A 1 -12.05 -0.57 -1.90
N VAL A 2 -12.13 -1.85 -2.20
CA VAL A 2 -12.14 -2.91 -1.19
C VAL A 2 -10.69 -3.22 -0.82
N ILE A 3 -10.36 -3.25 0.46
CA ILE A 3 -8.99 -3.47 0.92
C ILE A 3 -8.86 -4.81 1.64
N ILE A 4 -7.91 -5.61 1.20
CA ILE A 4 -7.56 -6.91 1.76
C ILE A 4 -6.05 -6.88 2.05
N SER A 5 -5.54 -7.03 3.22
CA SER A 5 -6.18 -7.28 4.50
C SER A 5 -5.75 -6.20 5.48
N LYS A 6 -6.71 -5.65 6.24
CA LYS A 6 -6.41 -4.63 7.25
C LYS A 6 -5.54 -5.18 8.38
N ALA A 7 -5.56 -6.50 8.60
CA ALA A 7 -4.74 -7.13 9.63
C ALA A 7 -3.24 -6.84 9.45
N ILE A 8 -2.77 -6.72 8.21
CA ILE A 8 -1.36 -6.42 7.94
C ILE A 8 -0.99 -5.03 8.50
N ILE A 9 -1.89 -4.06 8.34
CA ILE A 9 -1.70 -2.71 8.90
C ILE A 9 -1.68 -2.79 10.42
N ARG A 10 -2.65 -3.48 11.01
CA ARG A 10 -2.78 -3.60 12.45
C ARG A 10 -1.53 -4.25 13.07
N ASP A 11 -1.03 -5.32 12.46
CA ASP A 11 0.15 -6.01 12.97
C ASP A 11 1.40 -5.15 12.84
N PHE A 12 1.52 -4.38 11.77
CA PHE A 12 2.66 -3.51 11.58
C PHE A 12 2.70 -2.38 12.62
N ILE A 13 1.55 -1.81 12.94
CA ILE A 13 1.45 -0.71 13.92
C ILE A 13 1.90 -1.16 15.32
N ILE A 14 1.69 -2.42 15.67
CA ILE A 14 2.14 -2.96 16.96
C ILE A 14 3.64 -2.80 17.13
N LEU A 15 4.41 -3.01 16.07
CA LEU A 15 5.88 -2.90 16.09
C LEU A 15 6.38 -1.50 15.72
N HIS A 16 5.56 -0.72 15.02
CA HIS A 16 5.92 0.60 14.51
C HIS A 16 4.76 1.57 14.73
N ASP A 17 4.51 1.91 16.00
CA ASP A 17 3.36 2.73 16.37
C ASP A 17 3.41 4.14 15.80
N ASP A 18 4.59 4.64 15.46
CA ASP A 18 4.75 5.94 14.83
C ASP A 18 4.17 5.98 13.40
N ALA A 19 3.91 4.83 12.80
CA ALA A 19 3.29 4.75 11.48
C ALA A 19 1.76 4.75 11.53
N GLU A 20 1.15 4.68 12.70
CA GLU A 20 -0.29 4.50 12.85
C GLU A 20 -1.10 5.58 12.13
N GLY A 21 -0.81 6.85 12.40
CA GLY A 21 -1.55 7.94 11.77
C GLY A 21 -1.48 7.94 10.26
N SER A 22 -0.27 7.71 9.71
CA SER A 22 -0.07 7.68 8.26
C SER A 22 -0.75 6.49 7.61
N LEU A 23 -0.72 5.31 8.25
CA LEU A 23 -1.36 4.11 7.72
C LEU A 23 -2.88 4.19 7.80
N GLU A 24 -3.43 4.75 8.88
CA GLU A 24 -4.86 4.96 8.99
C GLU A 24 -5.35 5.95 7.95
N ASN A 25 -4.59 7.02 7.70
CA ASN A 25 -4.92 7.98 6.65
C ASN A 25 -4.90 7.31 5.27
N TRP A 26 -3.87 6.52 4.98
CA TRP A 26 -3.79 5.77 3.73
C TRP A 26 -4.99 4.83 3.56
N TYR A 27 -5.34 4.12 4.64
CA TYR A 27 -6.47 3.19 4.61
C TYR A 27 -7.78 3.92 4.32
N GLU A 28 -8.03 5.02 5.02
CA GLU A 28 -9.29 5.75 4.87
C GLU A 28 -9.40 6.37 3.47
N LEU A 29 -8.35 6.99 2.98
CA LEU A 29 -8.35 7.56 1.63
C LEU A 29 -8.59 6.48 0.57
N THR A 30 -7.97 5.33 0.74
CA THR A 30 -8.10 4.20 -0.20
C THR A 30 -9.49 3.59 -0.14
N ALA A 31 -10.02 3.38 1.07
CA ALA A 31 -11.36 2.79 1.24
C ALA A 31 -12.45 3.67 0.63
N ASN A 32 -12.29 4.99 0.69
CA ASN A 32 -13.25 5.94 0.16
C ASN A 32 -13.05 6.25 -1.33
N ALA A 33 -11.99 5.73 -1.94
CA ALA A 33 -11.70 5.96 -3.35
C ALA A 33 -12.46 5.01 -4.26
N ASP A 34 -12.58 5.41 -5.53
CA ASP A 34 -13.14 4.57 -6.59
C ASP A 34 -12.27 4.73 -7.83
N TRP A 35 -10.98 4.39 -7.69
CA TRP A 35 -10.03 4.54 -8.79
C TRP A 35 -10.30 3.53 -9.90
N LYS A 36 -10.42 4.03 -11.12
CA LYS A 36 -10.60 3.18 -12.29
C LYS A 36 -9.28 2.83 -12.96
N ASN A 37 -8.23 3.59 -12.66
CA ASN A 37 -6.91 3.42 -13.26
C ASN A 37 -5.84 4.10 -12.40
N PHE A 38 -4.58 3.91 -12.80
CA PHE A 38 -3.43 4.47 -12.10
C PHE A 38 -3.47 6.01 -12.05
N ASN A 39 -3.90 6.66 -13.13
CA ASN A 39 -3.94 8.13 -13.15
C ASN A 39 -4.88 8.68 -12.10
N GLU A 40 -6.04 8.05 -11.89
CA GLU A 40 -6.97 8.46 -10.84
C GLU A 40 -6.36 8.26 -9.46
N MET A 41 -5.66 7.16 -9.26
CA MET A 41 -4.98 6.89 -7.99
C MET A 41 -3.90 7.95 -7.70
N LYS A 42 -3.16 8.38 -8.71
CA LYS A 42 -2.12 9.41 -8.55
C LYS A 42 -2.69 10.77 -8.15
N ASN A 43 -3.95 11.02 -8.43
CA ASN A 43 -4.60 12.25 -7.95
C ASN A 43 -4.81 12.23 -6.43
N THR A 44 -4.91 11.05 -5.84
CA THR A 44 -5.03 10.88 -4.38
C THR A 44 -3.64 10.77 -3.72
N PHE A 45 -2.75 9.98 -4.32
CA PHE A 45 -1.41 9.73 -3.80
C PHE A 45 -0.37 10.04 -4.89
N ASN A 46 0.13 11.28 -4.91
CA ASN A 46 1.01 11.73 -5.97
C ASN A 46 2.40 11.09 -5.96
N SER A 47 2.79 10.43 -4.89
CA SER A 47 4.11 9.78 -4.77
C SER A 47 4.05 8.25 -4.89
N VAL A 48 2.95 7.70 -5.44
CA VAL A 48 2.85 6.25 -5.65
C VAL A 48 3.62 5.85 -6.91
N ASP A 49 4.31 4.71 -6.84
CA ASP A 49 5.09 4.18 -7.97
C ASP A 49 4.51 2.86 -8.46
N ALA A 50 4.38 2.72 -9.78
CA ALA A 50 4.04 1.45 -10.40
C ALA A 50 5.33 0.65 -10.63
N VAL A 51 5.39 -0.58 -10.10
CA VAL A 51 6.59 -1.41 -10.17
C VAL A 51 6.43 -2.65 -11.04
N GLY A 52 5.30 -2.76 -11.76
CA GLY A 52 5.00 -3.89 -12.64
C GLY A 52 4.15 -4.95 -11.96
N ASN A 53 3.55 -5.81 -12.76
CA ASN A 53 2.69 -6.93 -12.31
C ASN A 53 1.55 -6.46 -11.40
N ASP A 54 0.95 -5.31 -11.70
CA ASP A 54 -0.15 -4.70 -10.93
C ASP A 54 0.24 -4.37 -9.49
N ARG A 55 1.53 -4.25 -9.18
CA ARG A 55 2.00 -3.84 -7.87
C ARG A 55 2.34 -2.35 -7.87
N TYR A 56 2.00 -1.72 -6.74
CA TYR A 56 2.18 -0.28 -6.53
C TYR A 56 2.79 -0.05 -5.17
N VAL A 57 3.72 0.91 -5.09
CA VAL A 57 4.45 1.21 -3.86
C VAL A 57 4.07 2.59 -3.37
N PHE A 58 3.62 2.65 -2.12
CA PHE A 58 3.23 3.90 -1.46
C PHE A 58 4.25 4.24 -0.39
N ASN A 59 4.64 5.51 -0.33
CA ASN A 59 5.44 6.03 0.76
C ASN A 59 4.53 6.29 1.96
N ILE A 60 4.94 5.81 3.12
CA ILE A 60 4.20 5.99 4.36
C ILE A 60 5.07 6.77 5.34
N LYS A 61 4.50 7.81 5.95
CA LYS A 61 5.21 8.69 6.87
C LYS A 61 6.48 9.23 6.20
N GLY A 62 6.29 9.98 5.12
CA GLY A 62 7.39 10.44 4.29
C GLY A 62 8.08 9.26 3.62
N ASN A 63 9.37 9.08 3.90
CA ASN A 63 10.15 7.99 3.33
C ASN A 63 10.48 6.90 4.35
N ASN A 64 9.87 6.93 5.54
CA ASN A 64 10.23 6.00 6.60
C ASN A 64 9.79 4.57 6.32
N TYR A 65 8.61 4.41 5.71
CA TYR A 65 8.02 3.10 5.47
C TYR A 65 7.52 3.01 4.04
N ARG A 66 7.38 1.76 3.56
CA ARG A 66 6.83 1.45 2.24
C ARG A 66 5.70 0.46 2.38
N LEU A 67 4.62 0.69 1.65
CA LEU A 67 3.50 -0.24 1.54
C LEU A 67 3.40 -0.68 0.09
N ILE A 68 3.39 -2.00 -0.14
CA ILE A 68 3.22 -2.56 -1.48
C ILE A 68 1.83 -3.17 -1.56
N ALA A 69 1.08 -2.81 -2.60
CA ALA A 69 -0.26 -3.34 -2.83
C ALA A 69 -0.39 -3.85 -4.26
N LEU A 70 -1.10 -4.95 -4.43
CA LEU A 70 -1.57 -5.40 -5.73
C LEU A 70 -2.95 -4.80 -5.92
N ILE A 71 -3.16 -4.06 -7.01
CA ILE A 71 -4.42 -3.38 -7.25
C ILE A 71 -5.03 -3.87 -8.54
N VAL A 72 -6.27 -4.37 -8.43
CA VAL A 72 -7.06 -4.77 -9.58
C VAL A 72 -8.14 -3.71 -9.74
N PHE A 73 -7.86 -2.71 -10.57
CA PHE A 73 -8.76 -1.56 -10.74
C PHE A 73 -10.14 -1.96 -11.24
N ARG A 74 -10.19 -2.95 -12.13
CA ARG A 74 -11.44 -3.41 -12.73
C ARG A 74 -12.48 -3.80 -11.69
N VAL A 75 -12.04 -4.40 -10.58
CA VAL A 75 -12.94 -4.84 -9.49
C VAL A 75 -12.76 -4.00 -8.21
N ARG A 76 -12.07 -2.86 -8.30
CA ARG A 76 -11.89 -1.92 -7.18
C ARG A 76 -11.35 -2.58 -5.94
N THR A 77 -10.36 -3.48 -6.09
CA THR A 77 -9.79 -4.25 -4.97
C THR A 77 -8.30 -4.00 -4.83
N VAL A 78 -7.88 -3.80 -3.58
CA VAL A 78 -6.50 -3.53 -3.19
C VAL A 78 -6.05 -4.61 -2.21
N PHE A 79 -5.05 -5.40 -2.60
CA PHE A 79 -4.45 -6.42 -1.72
C PHE A 79 -3.18 -5.86 -1.13
N ILE A 80 -3.13 -5.68 0.19
CA ILE A 80 -1.90 -5.25 0.85
C ILE A 80 -0.95 -6.45 0.90
N LEU A 81 0.21 -6.31 0.28
CA LEU A 81 1.18 -7.40 0.17
C LEU A 81 2.31 -7.28 1.19
N PHE A 82 2.68 -6.06 1.53
CA PHE A 82 3.87 -5.83 2.34
C PHE A 82 3.81 -4.43 2.95
N ILE A 83 4.23 -4.31 4.20
CA ILE A 83 4.55 -3.03 4.82
C ILE A 83 5.87 -3.23 5.55
N GLY A 84 6.83 -2.33 5.34
CA GLY A 84 8.11 -2.44 5.98
C GLY A 84 8.86 -1.12 6.00
N THR A 85 10.01 -1.14 6.66
CA THR A 85 10.93 0.00 6.65
C THR A 85 11.55 0.13 5.27
N HIS A 86 12.14 1.30 4.99
CA HIS A 86 12.87 1.51 3.75
C HIS A 86 13.94 0.43 3.54
N ARG A 87 14.65 0.08 4.61
CA ARG A 87 15.71 -0.95 4.55
C ARG A 87 15.15 -2.32 4.20
N GLU A 88 14.00 -2.69 4.79
CA GLU A 88 13.35 -3.96 4.48
C GLU A 88 12.87 -3.99 3.04
N TYR A 89 12.32 -2.87 2.56
CA TYR A 89 11.87 -2.74 1.19
C TYR A 89 13.03 -2.94 0.20
N ASP A 90 14.22 -2.41 0.50
CA ASP A 90 15.38 -2.50 -0.38
C ASP A 90 15.85 -3.94 -0.60
N LYS A 91 15.44 -4.88 0.27
CA LYS A 91 15.85 -6.27 0.20
C LYS A 91 14.89 -7.16 -0.57
N ILE A 92 13.78 -6.63 -1.05
CA ILE A 92 12.75 -7.43 -1.73
C ILE A 92 12.56 -6.96 -3.17
N ASN A 93 11.97 -7.86 -3.99
CA ASN A 93 11.57 -7.51 -5.34
C ASN A 93 10.08 -7.12 -5.30
N ALA A 94 9.81 -5.82 -5.32
CA ALA A 94 8.45 -5.29 -5.16
C ALA A 94 7.48 -5.82 -6.23
N SER A 95 7.94 -6.05 -7.46
CA SER A 95 7.07 -6.53 -8.54
C SER A 95 6.71 -8.01 -8.42
N ALA A 96 7.34 -8.74 -7.48
CA ALA A 96 7.16 -10.18 -7.31
C ALA A 96 6.61 -10.57 -5.94
N VAL A 97 6.36 -9.60 -5.06
CA VAL A 97 5.80 -9.89 -3.73
C VAL A 97 4.41 -10.49 -3.89
N VAL A 98 4.09 -11.53 -3.11
CA VAL A 98 2.82 -12.23 -3.19
C VAL A 98 1.99 -12.01 -1.93
N PHE A 99 0.67 -12.12 -2.08
CA PHE A 99 -0.25 -11.98 -0.97
C PHE A 99 -0.07 -13.16 0.00
N LYS A 100 0.08 -12.85 1.28
CA LYS A 100 0.17 -13.86 2.33
C LYS A 100 -1.15 -13.91 3.10
N LYS A 101 -1.68 -15.09 3.17
CA LYS A 101 -2.91 -15.33 3.94
C LYS A 101 -2.60 -15.40 5.44
#